data_046abcd196c0f250ba082d483f024b47
#
_entry.id   046abcd196c0f250ba082d483f024b47
#
_cell.length_a   1.000
_cell.length_b   1.000
_cell.length_c   1.000
_cell.angle_alpha   90.00
_cell.angle_beta   90.00
_cell.angle_gamma   90.00
#
_symmetry.space_group_name_H-M   'P 1'
#
loop_
_entity.id
_entity.type
_entity.pdbx_description
1 polymer ?
#
loop_
_entity_poly.entity_id
_entity_poly.type
_entity_poly.pdbx_seq_one_letter_code
_entity_poly.pdbx_strand_id
1 'polypeptide(L)'
;MTSNATHGMSTTAIQFRLDTLSVLLVEDTQSERYFIANLLQSMGMDVSSCASGEEAIELYQSHMPDIVISDWRMPGLTGPQLCQQLKKEALPPYIILLTANNQAKHMVEGIESGADDFLTKPFIPSILKVRLLAAARIVKMQQHLSDKNMALNSALSKEQAYLAQVQADLDSAARLQGSLLPASSQLINQWSLAARFQPAQDLAGDIFQCFNIDDSHLGFYLLDVTGHGIAASMQSFTLAQRLSSKSCHWDSLDPALIVTELNADFEDPENAGRFATLILGIANTDSGQVRITIAGHPQPILLDKNSATMMSLDSGIPLGIDSQYQYQYNSFFLRSEQHLMLYSDGLYECQHPTYGEFGQQRLLKTCSDAHQLSPEELLHHLSHAIELWQQNTPQDDISMMIISTSNLDTTAMNASLHHSDNKMNLQAAPRSLP
;
A
#
# COMPACT_ATOMS: atom_id res chain seq x y z
N MET A 1 27.22 18.75 22.52
CA MET A 1 26.41 19.07 23.72
C MET A 1 25.08 18.37 23.55
N THR A 2 24.97 17.20 24.12
CA THR A 2 23.83 16.26 24.04
C THR A 2 22.86 16.59 25.16
N SER A 3 21.69 17.09 24.82
CA SER A 3 20.59 17.30 25.76
C SER A 3 19.72 16.05 25.80
N ASN A 4 19.88 15.25 26.85
CA ASN A 4 18.97 14.17 27.23
C ASN A 4 17.69 14.77 27.80
N ALA A 5 16.62 14.77 27.00
CA ALA A 5 15.27 14.98 27.49
C ALA A 5 14.72 13.66 28.04
N THR A 6 14.91 13.42 29.33
CA THR A 6 14.22 12.38 30.09
C THR A 6 12.75 12.76 30.20
N HIS A 7 11.89 12.09 29.44
CA HIS A 7 10.44 12.11 29.66
C HIS A 7 10.16 11.43 31.00
N GLY A 8 10.00 12.22 32.04
CA GLY A 8 9.47 11.79 33.33
C GLY A 8 8.02 11.34 33.15
N MET A 9 7.76 10.02 33.10
CA MET A 9 6.45 9.46 33.33
C MET A 9 6.06 9.81 34.77
N SER A 10 5.26 10.85 34.93
CA SER A 10 4.56 11.15 36.17
C SER A 10 3.60 9.98 36.45
N THR A 11 4.03 9.05 37.27
CA THR A 11 3.16 8.02 37.84
C THR A 11 2.24 8.72 38.84
N THR A 12 1.12 9.26 38.37
CA THR A 12 0.07 9.79 39.24
C THR A 12 -0.43 8.59 40.03
N ALA A 13 -0.01 8.47 41.30
CA ALA A 13 -0.50 7.47 42.21
C ALA A 13 -2.02 7.65 42.30
N ILE A 14 -2.78 6.70 41.78
CA ILE A 14 -4.25 6.69 41.85
C ILE A 14 -4.60 6.56 43.31
N GLN A 15 -5.00 7.66 43.92
CA GLN A 15 -5.44 7.68 45.31
C GLN A 15 -6.87 7.08 45.34
N PHE A 16 -6.95 5.84 45.79
CA PHE A 16 -8.24 5.14 45.89
C PHE A 16 -9.06 5.72 47.04
N ARG A 17 -10.16 6.39 46.72
CA ARG A 17 -11.10 7.02 47.66
C ARG A 17 -12.42 6.28 47.58
N LEU A 18 -13.02 6.02 48.74
CA LEU A 18 -14.32 5.35 48.83
C LEU A 18 -15.50 6.28 48.52
N ASP A 19 -15.33 7.59 48.71
CA ASP A 19 -16.33 8.62 48.48
C ASP A 19 -16.71 8.87 47.00
N THR A 20 -16.09 8.15 46.08
CA THR A 20 -16.41 8.20 44.65
C THR A 20 -17.17 6.98 44.16
N LEU A 21 -17.53 6.06 45.04
CA LEU A 21 -18.17 4.80 44.69
C LEU A 21 -19.59 4.73 45.22
N SER A 22 -20.48 4.19 44.40
CA SER A 22 -21.86 3.89 44.75
C SER A 22 -22.00 2.43 45.23
N VAL A 23 -22.75 2.23 46.29
CA VAL A 23 -22.96 0.90 46.89
C VAL A 23 -24.45 0.61 47.01
N LEU A 24 -24.83 -0.57 46.53
CA LEU A 24 -26.15 -1.14 46.81
C LEU A 24 -26.03 -2.18 47.93
N LEU A 25 -26.69 -1.92 49.07
CA LEU A 25 -26.77 -2.85 50.19
C LEU A 25 -28.08 -3.63 50.12
N VAL A 26 -28.01 -4.96 50.16
CA VAL A 26 -29.16 -5.87 50.12
C VAL A 26 -29.17 -6.70 51.41
N GLU A 27 -30.12 -6.44 52.30
CA GLU A 27 -30.18 -7.05 53.62
C GLU A 27 -31.65 -7.07 54.09
N ASP A 28 -32.20 -8.24 54.39
CA ASP A 28 -33.62 -8.37 54.77
C ASP A 28 -33.91 -7.87 56.20
N THR A 29 -32.93 -8.00 57.06
CA THR A 29 -33.08 -7.58 58.49
C THR A 29 -32.92 -6.06 58.62
N GLN A 30 -33.99 -5.35 58.94
CA GLN A 30 -34.03 -3.89 59.01
C GLN A 30 -32.94 -3.27 59.89
N SER A 31 -32.68 -3.86 61.07
CA SER A 31 -31.68 -3.35 62.03
C SER A 31 -30.24 -3.50 61.48
N GLU A 32 -29.96 -4.64 60.85
CA GLU A 32 -28.65 -4.87 60.22
C GLU A 32 -28.45 -3.97 58.98
N ARG A 33 -29.48 -3.86 58.16
CA ARG A 33 -29.47 -2.96 56.98
C ARG A 33 -29.18 -1.52 57.40
N TYR A 34 -29.87 -1.03 58.41
CA TYR A 34 -29.64 0.32 58.93
C TYR A 34 -28.24 0.51 59.50
N PHE A 35 -27.73 -0.47 60.27
CA PHE A 35 -26.37 -0.42 60.80
C PHE A 35 -25.31 -0.40 59.72
N ILE A 36 -25.39 -1.31 58.75
CA ILE A 36 -24.41 -1.41 57.64
C ILE A 36 -24.48 -0.18 56.76
N ALA A 37 -25.68 0.32 56.42
CA ALA A 37 -25.83 1.53 55.60
C ALA A 37 -25.18 2.75 56.25
N ASN A 38 -25.42 2.98 57.56
CA ASN A 38 -24.78 4.08 58.29
C ASN A 38 -23.25 3.93 58.35
N LEU A 39 -22.76 2.71 58.50
CA LEU A 39 -21.33 2.43 58.48
C LEU A 39 -20.70 2.78 57.14
N LEU A 40 -21.30 2.40 56.01
CA LEU A 40 -20.85 2.72 54.67
C LEU A 40 -20.93 4.23 54.40
N GLN A 41 -22.01 4.89 54.78
CA GLN A 41 -22.15 6.34 54.68
C GLN A 41 -21.08 7.09 55.49
N SER A 42 -20.76 6.59 56.71
CA SER A 42 -19.68 7.16 57.51
C SER A 42 -18.28 7.06 56.87
N MET A 43 -18.10 6.14 55.91
CA MET A 43 -16.91 6.00 55.11
C MET A 43 -16.92 6.90 53.86
N GLY A 44 -17.99 7.68 53.64
CA GLY A 44 -18.16 8.64 52.55
C GLY A 44 -18.79 8.05 51.29
N MET A 45 -19.30 6.83 51.32
CA MET A 45 -19.87 6.17 50.13
C MET A 45 -21.31 6.64 49.87
N ASP A 46 -21.72 6.66 48.60
CA ASP A 46 -23.13 6.82 48.21
C ASP A 46 -23.84 5.46 48.33
N VAL A 47 -24.85 5.37 49.21
CA VAL A 47 -25.46 4.10 49.61
C VAL A 47 -26.93 4.08 49.31
N SER A 48 -27.32 3.18 48.41
CA SER A 48 -28.72 2.72 48.26
C SER A 48 -28.91 1.41 49.01
N SER A 49 -30.10 1.15 49.59
CA SER A 49 -30.35 -0.10 50.27
C SER A 49 -31.76 -0.65 50.02
N CYS A 50 -31.88 -1.96 49.98
CA CYS A 50 -33.15 -2.67 49.79
C CYS A 50 -33.24 -3.92 50.65
N ALA A 51 -34.45 -4.51 50.74
CA ALA A 51 -34.76 -5.62 51.63
C ALA A 51 -34.78 -6.99 50.94
N SER A 52 -34.71 -7.03 49.58
CA SER A 52 -34.82 -8.29 48.85
C SER A 52 -33.91 -8.28 47.60
N GLY A 53 -33.60 -9.47 47.09
CA GLY A 53 -32.83 -9.63 45.86
C GLY A 53 -33.57 -9.14 44.63
N GLU A 54 -34.88 -9.24 44.59
CA GLU A 54 -35.72 -8.76 43.49
C GLU A 54 -35.68 -7.24 43.40
N GLU A 55 -35.85 -6.53 44.52
CA GLU A 55 -35.71 -5.06 44.59
C GLU A 55 -34.29 -4.62 44.22
N ALA A 56 -33.28 -5.42 44.59
CA ALA A 56 -31.90 -5.15 44.24
C ALA A 56 -31.64 -5.16 42.74
N ILE A 57 -32.29 -6.03 41.96
CA ILE A 57 -32.17 -6.07 40.49
C ILE A 57 -32.77 -4.80 39.87
N GLU A 58 -33.95 -4.35 40.35
CA GLU A 58 -34.59 -3.13 39.85
C GLU A 58 -33.73 -1.88 40.15
N LEU A 59 -33.18 -1.80 41.37
CA LEU A 59 -32.27 -0.73 41.75
C LEU A 59 -30.95 -0.76 40.97
N TYR A 60 -30.42 -1.94 40.70
CA TYR A 60 -29.21 -2.07 39.88
C TYR A 60 -29.43 -1.54 38.45
N GLN A 61 -30.54 -1.90 37.82
CA GLN A 61 -30.84 -1.44 36.44
C GLN A 61 -31.05 0.08 36.36
N SER A 62 -31.54 0.71 37.45
CA SER A 62 -31.80 2.16 37.47
C SER A 62 -30.58 3.00 37.90
N HIS A 63 -29.67 2.49 38.71
CA HIS A 63 -28.60 3.25 39.34
C HIS A 63 -27.20 2.75 38.99
N MET A 64 -27.06 1.51 38.51
CA MET A 64 -25.79 0.85 38.14
C MET A 64 -24.69 1.04 39.22
N PRO A 65 -24.89 0.58 40.45
CA PRO A 65 -23.93 0.76 41.52
C PRO A 65 -22.62 0.02 41.26
N ASP A 66 -21.52 0.61 41.70
CA ASP A 66 -20.15 0.05 41.51
C ASP A 66 -19.94 -1.21 42.33
N ILE A 67 -20.53 -1.24 43.54
CA ILE A 67 -20.41 -2.35 44.52
C ILE A 67 -21.79 -2.79 44.98
N VAL A 68 -22.01 -4.09 45.07
CA VAL A 68 -23.17 -4.69 45.69
C VAL A 68 -22.72 -5.47 46.93
N ILE A 69 -23.31 -5.16 48.08
CA ILE A 69 -23.11 -5.92 49.32
C ILE A 69 -24.43 -6.62 49.62
N SER A 70 -24.46 -7.94 49.59
CA SER A 70 -25.68 -8.70 49.79
C SER A 70 -25.55 -9.71 50.92
N ASP A 71 -26.60 -9.81 51.74
CA ASP A 71 -26.70 -10.95 52.65
C ASP A 71 -26.82 -12.25 51.87
N TRP A 72 -26.32 -13.32 52.44
CA TRP A 72 -26.36 -14.66 51.86
C TRP A 72 -27.78 -15.24 51.82
N ARG A 73 -28.53 -15.06 52.93
CA ARG A 73 -29.86 -15.65 53.09
C ARG A 73 -30.91 -14.58 53.21
N MET A 74 -31.73 -14.47 52.21
CA MET A 74 -32.87 -13.55 52.18
C MET A 74 -34.10 -14.31 51.69
N PRO A 75 -35.32 -13.89 52.11
CA PRO A 75 -36.55 -14.41 51.53
C PRO A 75 -36.58 -14.13 49.99
N GLY A 76 -37.06 -15.11 49.23
CA GLY A 76 -37.07 -15.00 47.77
C GLY A 76 -35.70 -15.30 47.16
N LEU A 77 -35.11 -14.35 46.42
CA LEU A 77 -33.82 -14.48 45.78
C LEU A 77 -32.69 -14.43 46.81
N THR A 78 -31.90 -15.49 46.90
CA THR A 78 -30.74 -15.55 47.81
C THR A 78 -29.56 -14.74 47.26
N GLY A 79 -28.61 -14.36 48.13
CA GLY A 79 -27.39 -13.62 47.71
C GLY A 79 -26.59 -14.27 46.56
N PRO A 80 -26.29 -15.58 46.59
CA PRO A 80 -25.67 -16.27 45.50
C PRO A 80 -26.47 -16.25 44.18
N GLN A 81 -27.80 -16.35 44.24
CA GLN A 81 -28.66 -16.27 43.07
C GLN A 81 -28.69 -14.85 42.49
N LEU A 82 -28.74 -13.82 43.35
CA LEU A 82 -28.59 -12.42 42.94
C LEU A 82 -27.25 -12.19 42.24
N CYS A 83 -26.17 -12.72 42.82
CA CYS A 83 -24.84 -12.62 42.24
C CYS A 83 -24.78 -13.21 40.81
N GLN A 84 -25.31 -14.43 40.60
CA GLN A 84 -25.38 -15.05 39.28
C GLN A 84 -26.17 -14.23 38.25
N GLN A 85 -27.17 -13.47 38.69
CA GLN A 85 -27.93 -12.60 37.78
C GLN A 85 -27.13 -11.34 37.43
N LEU A 86 -26.59 -10.64 38.42
CA LEU A 86 -25.86 -9.40 38.23
C LEU A 86 -24.55 -9.60 37.46
N LYS A 87 -23.93 -10.78 37.55
CA LYS A 87 -22.70 -11.10 36.79
C LYS A 87 -22.94 -11.35 35.29
N LYS A 88 -24.20 -11.43 34.85
CA LYS A 88 -24.56 -11.51 33.42
C LYS A 88 -24.73 -10.14 32.75
N GLU A 89 -24.77 -9.09 33.55
CA GLU A 89 -24.90 -7.73 33.04
C GLU A 89 -23.66 -7.30 32.27
N ALA A 90 -23.81 -6.34 31.37
CA ALA A 90 -22.71 -5.85 30.51
C ALA A 90 -21.57 -5.19 31.31
N LEU A 91 -21.91 -4.58 32.47
CA LEU A 91 -20.95 -3.96 33.41
C LEU A 91 -21.23 -4.52 34.82
N PRO A 92 -20.81 -5.75 35.11
CA PRO A 92 -21.15 -6.38 36.37
C PRO A 92 -20.53 -5.63 37.57
N PRO A 93 -21.27 -5.43 38.68
CA PRO A 93 -20.76 -4.78 39.88
C PRO A 93 -19.74 -5.68 40.59
N TYR A 94 -18.92 -5.07 41.45
CA TYR A 94 -18.13 -5.84 42.42
C TYR A 94 -19.05 -6.32 43.54
N ILE A 95 -19.13 -7.64 43.81
CA ILE A 95 -20.12 -8.22 44.72
C ILE A 95 -19.43 -8.79 45.94
N ILE A 96 -19.86 -8.32 47.14
CA ILE A 96 -19.43 -8.84 48.44
C ILE A 96 -20.62 -9.55 49.07
N LEU A 97 -20.51 -10.84 49.38
CA LEU A 97 -21.51 -11.60 50.08
C LEU A 97 -21.25 -11.56 51.59
N LEU A 98 -22.28 -11.24 52.37
CA LEU A 98 -22.28 -11.33 53.83
C LEU A 98 -22.81 -12.71 54.26
N THR A 99 -22.07 -13.44 55.10
CA THR A 99 -22.45 -14.79 55.51
C THR A 99 -22.35 -14.98 57.02
N ALA A 100 -23.31 -15.69 57.64
CA ALA A 100 -23.26 -16.08 59.05
C ALA A 100 -22.41 -17.34 59.30
N ASN A 101 -21.93 -18.03 58.23
CA ASN A 101 -21.29 -19.34 58.35
C ASN A 101 -19.92 -19.36 57.71
N ASN A 102 -18.93 -19.84 58.46
CA ASN A 102 -17.53 -19.92 58.05
C ASN A 102 -17.16 -21.27 57.42
N GLN A 103 -18.15 -22.11 57.05
CA GLN A 103 -17.86 -23.42 56.48
C GLN A 103 -17.32 -23.29 55.03
N ALA A 104 -16.27 -24.04 54.73
CA ALA A 104 -15.61 -24.03 53.43
C ALA A 104 -16.57 -24.27 52.24
N LYS A 105 -17.64 -25.04 52.46
CA LYS A 105 -18.67 -25.32 51.45
C LYS A 105 -19.41 -24.06 50.96
N HIS A 106 -19.79 -23.16 51.91
CA HIS A 106 -20.43 -21.89 51.53
C HIS A 106 -19.50 -20.92 50.84
N MET A 107 -18.21 -20.93 51.19
CA MET A 107 -17.20 -20.12 50.49
C MET A 107 -17.07 -20.55 49.02
N VAL A 108 -17.01 -21.84 48.75
CA VAL A 108 -16.93 -22.37 47.38
C VAL A 108 -18.19 -21.99 46.59
N GLU A 109 -19.39 -22.20 47.17
CA GLU A 109 -20.65 -21.82 46.53
C GLU A 109 -20.75 -20.33 46.21
N GLY A 110 -20.25 -19.45 47.09
CA GLY A 110 -20.22 -18.02 46.88
C GLY A 110 -19.31 -17.62 45.71
N ILE A 111 -18.12 -18.21 45.62
CA ILE A 111 -17.16 -17.97 44.50
C ILE A 111 -17.75 -18.52 43.20
N GLU A 112 -18.31 -19.73 43.20
CA GLU A 112 -18.94 -20.34 42.02
C GLU A 112 -20.17 -19.57 41.55
N SER A 113 -20.85 -18.84 42.43
CA SER A 113 -21.94 -17.93 42.07
C SER A 113 -21.45 -16.64 41.39
N GLY A 114 -20.13 -16.38 41.40
CA GLY A 114 -19.50 -15.20 40.78
C GLY A 114 -19.27 -14.04 41.76
N ALA A 115 -19.42 -14.23 43.08
CA ALA A 115 -19.07 -13.21 44.06
C ALA A 115 -17.55 -12.92 44.02
N ASP A 116 -17.19 -11.66 44.14
CA ASP A 116 -15.78 -11.22 44.11
C ASP A 116 -15.13 -11.31 45.49
N ASP A 117 -15.94 -11.22 46.55
CA ASP A 117 -15.47 -11.33 47.92
C ASP A 117 -16.62 -11.76 48.86
N PHE A 118 -16.27 -12.12 50.09
CA PHE A 118 -17.25 -12.44 51.15
C PHE A 118 -16.76 -11.96 52.49
N LEU A 119 -17.69 -11.71 53.42
CA LEU A 119 -17.43 -11.25 54.77
C LEU A 119 -18.34 -11.98 55.75
N THR A 120 -17.72 -12.58 56.79
CA THR A 120 -18.47 -13.33 57.82
C THR A 120 -19.04 -12.41 58.87
N LYS A 121 -20.35 -12.58 59.20
CA LYS A 121 -21.04 -11.92 60.33
C LYS A 121 -20.76 -12.69 61.62
N PRO A 122 -20.54 -12.02 62.78
CA PRO A 122 -20.35 -10.57 62.92
C PRO A 122 -18.98 -10.15 62.47
N PHE A 123 -18.89 -9.01 61.78
CA PHE A 123 -17.64 -8.49 61.25
C PHE A 123 -17.21 -7.20 61.98
N ILE A 124 -15.90 -6.97 61.96
CA ILE A 124 -15.29 -5.74 62.47
C ILE A 124 -15.32 -4.67 61.37
N PRO A 125 -15.78 -3.42 61.64
CA PRO A 125 -15.87 -2.34 60.65
C PRO A 125 -14.58 -2.11 59.88
N SER A 126 -13.42 -2.25 60.49
CA SER A 126 -12.14 -2.09 59.81
C SER A 126 -11.86 -3.16 58.75
N ILE A 127 -12.36 -4.38 58.92
CA ILE A 127 -12.23 -5.46 57.93
C ILE A 127 -13.11 -5.14 56.71
N LEU A 128 -14.38 -4.71 56.91
CA LEU A 128 -15.22 -4.25 55.79
C LEU A 128 -14.56 -3.11 55.04
N LYS A 129 -13.97 -2.13 55.74
CA LYS A 129 -13.26 -1.01 55.09
C LYS A 129 -12.10 -1.49 54.23
N VAL A 130 -11.29 -2.46 54.67
CA VAL A 130 -10.17 -3.01 53.88
C VAL A 130 -10.70 -3.71 52.63
N ARG A 131 -11.81 -4.47 52.72
CA ARG A 131 -12.44 -5.14 51.58
C ARG A 131 -12.97 -4.11 50.57
N LEU A 132 -13.61 -3.06 51.04
CA LEU A 132 -14.10 -1.98 50.18
C LEU A 132 -12.97 -1.20 49.49
N LEU A 133 -11.81 -0.99 50.13
CA LEU A 133 -10.65 -0.40 49.50
C LEU A 133 -10.07 -1.31 48.39
N ALA A 134 -10.10 -2.63 48.59
CA ALA A 134 -9.71 -3.59 47.57
C ALA A 134 -10.70 -3.59 46.39
N ALA A 135 -12.01 -3.58 46.66
CA ALA A 135 -13.08 -3.45 45.67
C ALA A 135 -12.94 -2.16 44.85
N ALA A 136 -12.70 -1.02 45.53
CA ALA A 136 -12.49 0.27 44.89
C ALA A 136 -11.34 0.25 43.86
N ARG A 137 -10.27 -0.44 44.19
CA ARG A 137 -9.12 -0.60 43.29
C ARG A 137 -9.53 -1.37 42.05
N ILE A 138 -10.23 -2.47 42.18
CA ILE A 138 -10.64 -3.34 41.06
C ILE A 138 -11.66 -2.61 40.17
N VAL A 139 -12.69 -2.00 40.76
CA VAL A 139 -13.69 -1.23 39.99
C VAL A 139 -13.06 -0.12 39.19
N LYS A 140 -12.20 0.72 39.81
CA LYS A 140 -11.50 1.79 39.07
C LYS A 140 -10.57 1.27 37.96
N MET A 141 -9.94 0.12 38.20
CA MET A 141 -9.07 -0.49 37.18
C MET A 141 -9.90 -1.01 36.00
N GLN A 142 -11.06 -1.60 36.25
CA GLN A 142 -12.00 -2.04 35.21
C GLN A 142 -12.57 -0.86 34.42
N GLN A 143 -12.99 0.21 35.09
CA GLN A 143 -13.45 1.46 34.45
C GLN A 143 -12.36 2.04 33.56
N HIS A 144 -11.14 2.20 34.09
CA HIS A 144 -10.01 2.73 33.30
C HIS A 144 -9.68 1.86 32.09
N LEU A 145 -9.72 0.53 32.22
CA LEU A 145 -9.50 -0.38 31.11
C LEU A 145 -10.60 -0.25 30.04
N SER A 146 -11.85 -0.14 30.47
CA SER A 146 -12.99 0.08 29.56
C SER A 146 -12.85 1.38 28.78
N ASP A 147 -12.51 2.49 29.45
CA ASP A 147 -12.30 3.79 28.82
C ASP A 147 -11.15 3.75 27.81
N LYS A 148 -10.05 3.09 28.16
CA LYS A 148 -8.90 2.91 27.26
C LYS A 148 -9.26 2.08 26.03
N ASN A 149 -10.03 0.99 26.20
CA ASN A 149 -10.49 0.16 25.10
C ASN A 149 -11.42 0.94 24.15
N MET A 150 -12.34 1.74 24.68
CA MET A 150 -13.21 2.59 23.86
C MET A 150 -12.40 3.64 23.08
N ALA A 151 -11.45 4.31 23.73
CA ALA A 151 -10.58 5.28 23.08
C ALA A 151 -9.71 4.64 22.00
N LEU A 152 -9.14 3.46 22.27
CA LEU A 152 -8.33 2.70 21.29
C LEU A 152 -9.15 2.29 20.07
N ASN A 153 -10.36 1.73 20.29
CA ASN A 153 -11.25 1.34 19.21
C ASN A 153 -11.67 2.53 18.35
N SER A 154 -11.94 3.68 18.98
CA SER A 154 -12.25 4.92 18.24
C SER A 154 -11.05 5.41 17.41
N ALA A 155 -9.82 5.35 17.96
CA ALA A 155 -8.62 5.73 17.25
C ALA A 155 -8.36 4.79 16.05
N LEU A 156 -8.48 3.48 16.26
CA LEU A 156 -8.30 2.46 15.22
C LEU A 156 -9.30 2.64 14.07
N SER A 157 -10.58 2.91 14.39
CA SER A 157 -11.61 3.15 13.36
C SER A 157 -11.30 4.40 12.53
N LYS A 158 -10.79 5.46 13.15
CA LYS A 158 -10.37 6.69 12.43
C LYS A 158 -9.18 6.43 11.52
N GLU A 159 -8.18 5.69 11.99
CA GLU A 159 -7.01 5.33 11.20
C GLU A 159 -7.39 4.47 9.99
N GLN A 160 -8.25 3.46 10.19
CA GLN A 160 -8.76 2.63 9.09
C GLN A 160 -9.52 3.45 8.05
N ALA A 161 -10.36 4.40 8.48
CA ALA A 161 -11.09 5.28 7.57
C ALA A 161 -10.12 6.19 6.77
N TYR A 162 -9.08 6.71 7.42
CA TYR A 162 -8.06 7.52 6.75
C TYR A 162 -7.26 6.71 5.72
N LEU A 163 -6.81 5.51 6.07
CA LEU A 163 -6.09 4.63 5.14
C LEU A 163 -6.96 4.24 3.94
N ALA A 164 -8.25 3.95 4.16
CA ALA A 164 -9.19 3.65 3.08
C ALA A 164 -9.38 4.85 2.12
N GLN A 165 -9.40 6.09 2.66
CA GLN A 165 -9.46 7.29 1.83
C GLN A 165 -8.20 7.47 1.00
N VAL A 166 -7.00 7.32 1.59
CA VAL A 166 -5.72 7.42 0.87
C VAL A 166 -5.65 6.37 -0.24
N GLN A 167 -6.07 5.13 0.03
CA GLN A 167 -6.09 4.08 -0.99
C GLN A 167 -7.03 4.43 -2.15
N ALA A 168 -8.22 4.96 -1.86
CA ALA A 168 -9.17 5.38 -2.91
C ALA A 168 -8.61 6.51 -3.79
N ASP A 169 -7.84 7.44 -3.20
CA ASP A 169 -7.19 8.52 -3.93
C ASP A 169 -6.05 7.98 -4.82
N LEU A 170 -5.24 7.03 -4.32
CA LEU A 170 -4.21 6.34 -5.10
C LEU A 170 -4.80 5.52 -6.26
N ASP A 171 -5.88 4.77 -6.02
CA ASP A 171 -6.59 4.02 -7.06
C ASP A 171 -7.13 4.97 -8.17
N SER A 172 -7.53 6.17 -7.77
CA SER A 172 -8.01 7.17 -8.75
C SER A 172 -6.86 7.73 -9.59
N ALA A 173 -5.71 7.99 -8.97
CA ALA A 173 -4.50 8.41 -9.69
C ALA A 173 -3.98 7.31 -10.62
N ALA A 174 -4.00 6.04 -10.19
CA ALA A 174 -3.63 4.88 -11.00
C ALA A 174 -4.51 4.73 -12.25
N ARG A 175 -5.83 4.94 -12.11
CA ARG A 175 -6.74 4.95 -13.27
C ARG A 175 -6.42 6.08 -14.25
N LEU A 176 -6.08 7.27 -13.75
CA LEU A 176 -5.64 8.38 -14.60
C LEU A 176 -4.33 8.05 -15.33
N GLN A 177 -3.35 7.47 -14.63
CA GLN A 177 -2.10 7.00 -15.25
C GLN A 177 -2.38 5.96 -16.34
N GLY A 178 -3.17 4.95 -16.04
CA GLY A 178 -3.55 3.92 -17.01
C GLY A 178 -4.25 4.48 -18.26
N SER A 179 -4.98 5.60 -18.14
CA SER A 179 -5.63 6.27 -19.27
C SER A 179 -4.66 6.99 -20.21
N LEU A 180 -3.43 7.23 -19.79
CA LEU A 180 -2.35 7.79 -20.62
C LEU A 180 -1.59 6.73 -21.40
N LEU A 181 -1.70 5.47 -21.01
CA LEU A 181 -1.05 4.38 -21.74
C LEU A 181 -1.85 4.03 -22.99
N PRO A 182 -1.20 3.54 -24.06
CA PRO A 182 -1.90 3.09 -25.26
C PRO A 182 -2.77 1.86 -24.94
N ALA A 183 -3.75 1.57 -25.79
CA ALA A 183 -4.47 0.31 -25.71
C ALA A 183 -3.49 -0.88 -25.83
N SER A 184 -3.82 -1.98 -25.17
CA SER A 184 -2.98 -3.19 -25.15
C SER A 184 -2.69 -3.77 -26.54
N SER A 185 -3.55 -3.48 -27.51
CA SER A 185 -3.37 -3.80 -28.92
C SER A 185 -4.06 -2.72 -29.75
N GLN A 186 -3.34 -2.17 -30.74
CA GLN A 186 -3.92 -1.18 -31.66
C GLN A 186 -3.21 -1.21 -33.03
N LEU A 187 -3.94 -0.85 -34.07
CA LEU A 187 -3.44 -0.64 -35.41
C LEU A 187 -3.22 0.86 -35.65
N ILE A 188 -2.04 1.25 -36.07
CA ILE A 188 -1.64 2.63 -36.31
C ILE A 188 -0.96 2.70 -37.72
N ASN A 189 -1.64 3.30 -38.71
CA ASN A 189 -1.09 3.44 -40.09
C ASN A 189 -0.47 2.15 -40.63
N GLN A 190 -1.17 1.04 -40.64
CA GLN A 190 -0.72 -0.30 -41.07
C GLN A 190 0.39 -0.94 -40.18
N TRP A 191 0.84 -0.26 -39.14
CA TRP A 191 1.69 -0.83 -38.12
C TRP A 191 0.81 -1.28 -36.93
N SER A 192 1.23 -2.35 -36.26
CA SER A 192 0.53 -2.82 -35.07
C SER A 192 1.39 -2.61 -33.84
N LEU A 193 0.72 -2.23 -32.77
CA LEU A 193 1.26 -2.18 -31.42
C LEU A 193 0.62 -3.27 -30.58
N ALA A 194 1.43 -4.08 -29.89
CA ALA A 194 1.03 -4.85 -28.75
C ALA A 194 1.76 -4.32 -27.51
N ALA A 195 1.06 -4.10 -26.43
CA ALA A 195 1.65 -3.53 -25.23
C ALA A 195 1.11 -4.19 -23.94
N ARG A 196 1.96 -4.27 -22.95
CA ARG A 196 1.60 -4.75 -21.61
C ARG A 196 2.30 -3.93 -20.55
N PHE A 197 1.54 -3.61 -19.51
CA PHE A 197 1.97 -2.85 -18.35
C PHE A 197 1.58 -3.55 -17.07
N GLN A 198 2.50 -3.64 -16.14
CA GLN A 198 2.28 -4.20 -14.81
C GLN A 198 3.03 -3.35 -13.79
N PRO A 199 2.34 -2.48 -13.06
CA PRO A 199 2.98 -1.66 -12.04
C PRO A 199 3.36 -2.51 -10.82
N ALA A 200 4.46 -2.15 -10.16
CA ALA A 200 4.89 -2.77 -8.91
C ALA A 200 4.07 -2.30 -7.72
N GLN A 201 3.60 -1.05 -7.76
CA GLN A 201 2.79 -0.39 -6.72
C GLN A 201 1.55 0.25 -7.34
N ASP A 202 0.82 1.03 -6.53
CA ASP A 202 -0.38 1.73 -7.01
C ASP A 202 -0.08 2.67 -8.19
N LEU A 203 1.09 3.34 -8.17
CA LEU A 203 1.57 4.25 -9.20
C LEU A 203 2.96 3.86 -9.66
N ALA A 204 3.19 3.88 -10.96
CA ALA A 204 4.42 3.49 -11.62
C ALA A 204 5.30 4.69 -12.03
N GLY A 205 6.63 4.48 -12.05
CA GLY A 205 7.59 5.37 -12.69
C GLY A 205 7.58 5.24 -14.21
N ASP A 206 7.22 4.08 -14.72
CA ASP A 206 7.15 3.77 -16.14
C ASP A 206 5.98 4.45 -16.86
N ILE A 207 6.24 4.90 -18.08
CA ILE A 207 5.21 5.35 -19.02
C ILE A 207 5.67 5.14 -20.46
N PHE A 208 4.78 4.72 -21.34
CA PHE A 208 5.10 4.54 -22.76
C PHE A 208 3.92 4.95 -23.64
N GLN A 209 4.22 5.27 -24.89
CA GLN A 209 3.23 5.65 -25.89
C GLN A 209 3.66 5.26 -27.31
N CYS A 210 2.66 5.13 -28.17
CA CYS A 210 2.84 4.95 -29.61
C CYS A 210 1.66 5.63 -30.33
N PHE A 211 1.97 6.56 -31.27
CA PHE A 211 0.94 7.37 -31.93
C PHE A 211 1.41 7.87 -33.29
N ASN A 212 0.49 8.32 -34.13
CA ASN A 212 0.82 9.01 -35.36
C ASN A 212 1.35 10.42 -35.08
N ILE A 213 2.49 10.76 -35.64
CA ILE A 213 2.98 12.13 -35.73
C ILE A 213 2.27 12.82 -36.92
N ASP A 214 2.31 12.16 -38.07
CA ASP A 214 1.64 12.56 -39.30
C ASP A 214 1.17 11.33 -40.10
N ASP A 215 0.79 11.50 -41.37
CA ASP A 215 0.28 10.41 -42.21
C ASP A 215 1.34 9.32 -42.51
N SER A 216 2.63 9.64 -42.43
CA SER A 216 3.75 8.75 -42.78
C SER A 216 4.71 8.47 -41.61
N HIS A 217 4.49 9.07 -40.46
CA HIS A 217 5.41 8.90 -39.31
C HIS A 217 4.70 8.50 -38.06
N LEU A 218 5.26 7.49 -37.40
CA LEU A 218 4.88 6.96 -36.12
C LEU A 218 5.90 7.36 -35.06
N GLY A 219 5.45 8.00 -33.96
CA GLY A 219 6.26 8.27 -32.79
C GLY A 219 6.01 7.23 -31.70
N PHE A 220 7.06 6.79 -31.03
CA PHE A 220 6.95 5.89 -29.89
C PHE A 220 8.05 6.16 -28.87
N TYR A 221 7.74 5.89 -27.60
CA TYR A 221 8.72 5.98 -26.54
C TYR A 221 8.36 5.05 -25.37
N LEU A 222 9.37 4.68 -24.58
CA LEU A 222 9.26 4.08 -23.27
C LEU A 222 10.21 4.83 -22.33
N LEU A 223 9.66 5.36 -21.26
CA LEU A 223 10.32 6.16 -20.25
C LEU A 223 10.19 5.45 -18.91
N ASP A 224 11.28 5.39 -18.17
CA ASP A 224 11.31 4.89 -16.80
C ASP A 224 12.04 5.90 -15.91
N VAL A 225 11.39 6.34 -14.83
CA VAL A 225 11.93 7.29 -13.86
C VAL A 225 12.40 6.53 -12.63
N THR A 226 13.65 6.75 -12.24
CA THR A 226 14.26 6.09 -11.08
C THR A 226 13.42 6.23 -9.80
N GLY A 227 13.21 5.08 -9.15
CA GLY A 227 12.41 4.96 -7.94
C GLY A 227 10.96 4.61 -8.26
N HIS A 228 10.12 4.51 -7.23
CA HIS A 228 8.73 4.10 -7.34
C HIS A 228 7.80 4.99 -6.53
N GLY A 229 6.51 4.85 -6.76
CA GLY A 229 5.46 5.56 -6.04
C GLY A 229 5.19 6.97 -6.58
N ILE A 230 4.54 7.80 -5.77
CA ILE A 230 3.93 9.08 -6.21
C ILE A 230 4.93 10.02 -6.88
N ALA A 231 6.12 10.16 -6.32
CA ALA A 231 7.09 11.15 -6.82
C ALA A 231 7.67 10.76 -8.19
N ALA A 232 8.04 9.50 -8.40
CA ALA A 232 8.49 8.98 -9.70
C ALA A 232 7.37 9.08 -10.74
N SER A 233 6.16 8.67 -10.38
CA SER A 233 4.97 8.77 -11.21
C SER A 233 4.67 10.20 -11.65
N MET A 234 4.70 11.18 -10.74
CA MET A 234 4.47 12.59 -11.09
C MET A 234 5.54 13.13 -12.06
N GLN A 235 6.77 12.69 -11.91
CA GLN A 235 7.84 13.08 -12.81
C GLN A 235 7.69 12.44 -14.20
N SER A 236 7.34 11.15 -14.27
CA SER A 236 7.03 10.47 -15.53
C SER A 236 5.85 11.11 -16.26
N PHE A 237 4.80 11.54 -15.53
CA PHE A 237 3.70 12.34 -16.09
C PHE A 237 4.17 13.65 -16.73
N THR A 238 5.04 14.39 -16.05
CA THR A 238 5.54 15.67 -16.55
C THR A 238 6.32 15.49 -17.84
N LEU A 239 7.18 14.46 -17.90
CA LEU A 239 7.95 14.14 -19.09
C LEU A 239 7.05 13.63 -20.22
N ALA A 240 6.09 12.74 -19.92
CA ALA A 240 5.14 12.25 -20.90
C ALA A 240 4.24 13.34 -21.49
N GLN A 241 3.88 14.35 -20.73
CA GLN A 241 3.11 15.48 -21.23
C GLN A 241 3.91 16.28 -22.28
N ARG A 242 5.21 16.46 -22.08
CA ARG A 242 6.10 17.08 -23.06
C ARG A 242 6.25 16.24 -24.33
N LEU A 243 6.20 14.91 -24.20
CA LEU A 243 6.22 13.94 -25.29
C LEU A 243 4.82 13.60 -25.84
N SER A 244 3.79 14.35 -25.49
CA SER A 244 2.44 14.11 -26.02
C SER A 244 2.40 14.27 -27.55
N SER A 245 1.50 13.55 -28.22
CA SER A 245 1.35 13.61 -29.70
C SER A 245 1.03 14.99 -30.26
N LYS A 246 0.63 15.93 -29.38
CA LYS A 246 0.33 17.33 -29.74
C LYS A 246 1.52 18.27 -29.52
N SER A 247 2.64 17.77 -29.03
CA SER A 247 3.83 18.58 -28.79
C SER A 247 4.52 18.94 -30.11
N CYS A 248 4.96 20.20 -30.23
CA CYS A 248 5.72 20.65 -31.38
C CYS A 248 7.13 20.02 -31.50
N HIS A 249 7.62 19.35 -30.47
CA HIS A 249 8.91 18.65 -30.52
C HIS A 249 8.95 17.59 -31.64
N TRP A 250 7.81 16.98 -31.96
CA TRP A 250 7.71 15.96 -33.02
C TRP A 250 7.84 16.51 -34.45
N ASP A 251 7.65 17.83 -34.63
CA ASP A 251 7.76 18.49 -35.95
C ASP A 251 9.16 18.37 -36.56
N SER A 252 10.19 18.21 -35.74
CA SER A 252 11.56 18.03 -36.17
C SER A 252 11.81 16.68 -36.85
N LEU A 253 11.02 15.67 -36.56
CA LEU A 253 11.22 14.28 -36.94
C LEU A 253 12.63 13.75 -36.59
N ASP A 254 13.27 14.33 -35.59
CA ASP A 254 14.60 13.98 -35.08
C ASP A 254 14.56 13.53 -33.63
N PRO A 255 14.66 12.21 -33.36
CA PRO A 255 14.56 11.70 -32.01
C PRO A 255 15.72 12.16 -31.11
N ALA A 256 16.89 12.45 -31.65
CA ALA A 256 18.03 12.93 -30.87
C ALA A 256 17.82 14.37 -30.40
N LEU A 257 17.26 15.23 -31.25
CA LEU A 257 16.91 16.59 -30.87
C LEU A 257 15.83 16.60 -29.79
N ILE A 258 14.76 15.82 -29.94
CA ILE A 258 13.68 15.72 -28.95
C ILE A 258 14.23 15.31 -27.57
N VAL A 259 15.08 14.27 -27.55
CA VAL A 259 15.66 13.78 -26.27
C VAL A 259 16.63 14.78 -25.67
N THR A 260 17.39 15.53 -26.52
CA THR A 260 18.29 16.59 -26.04
C THR A 260 17.53 17.75 -25.41
N GLU A 261 16.46 18.20 -26.04
CA GLU A 261 15.59 19.26 -25.48
C GLU A 261 14.91 18.80 -24.18
N LEU A 262 14.40 17.57 -24.16
CA LEU A 262 13.78 16.99 -22.97
C LEU A 262 14.76 16.91 -21.78
N ASN A 263 16.02 16.54 -22.04
CA ASN A 263 17.08 16.47 -21.05
C ASN A 263 17.50 17.86 -20.54
N ALA A 264 17.57 18.87 -21.40
CA ALA A 264 17.89 20.22 -21.01
C ALA A 264 16.84 20.81 -20.06
N ASP A 265 15.60 20.38 -20.23
CA ASP A 265 14.43 20.80 -19.43
C ASP A 265 14.10 19.85 -18.27
N PHE A 266 14.95 18.86 -18.03
CA PHE A 266 14.73 17.91 -16.94
C PHE A 266 14.96 18.61 -15.58
N GLU A 267 13.96 18.54 -14.70
CA GLU A 267 14.02 19.11 -13.37
C GLU A 267 13.90 18.00 -12.32
N ASP A 268 14.73 18.06 -11.27
CA ASP A 268 14.58 17.29 -10.02
C ASP A 268 14.34 18.29 -8.87
N PRO A 269 13.08 18.72 -8.65
CA PRO A 269 12.76 19.79 -7.70
C PRO A 269 13.17 19.51 -6.26
N GLU A 270 13.30 18.23 -5.91
CA GLU A 270 13.67 17.80 -4.56
C GLU A 270 15.18 17.60 -4.40
N ASN A 271 15.97 17.74 -5.48
CA ASN A 271 17.38 17.36 -5.53
C ASN A 271 17.66 15.96 -4.95
N ALA A 272 16.77 15.04 -5.24
CA ALA A 272 16.84 13.66 -4.75
C ALA A 272 17.81 12.78 -5.56
N GLY A 273 18.43 13.37 -6.60
CA GLY A 273 19.30 12.65 -7.54
C GLY A 273 18.52 11.77 -8.50
N ARG A 274 17.26 12.12 -8.79
CA ARG A 274 16.45 11.39 -9.75
C ARG A 274 16.95 11.61 -11.16
N PHE A 275 16.89 10.55 -11.94
CA PHE A 275 17.13 10.55 -13.38
C PHE A 275 16.07 9.68 -14.06
N ALA A 276 16.03 9.72 -15.37
CA ALA A 276 15.11 8.87 -16.11
C ALA A 276 15.84 8.17 -17.27
N THR A 277 15.47 6.92 -17.52
CA THR A 277 15.87 6.22 -18.73
C THR A 277 14.80 6.41 -19.80
N LEU A 278 15.21 6.57 -21.05
CA LEU A 278 14.30 6.80 -22.18
C LEU A 278 14.81 6.12 -23.44
N ILE A 279 13.91 5.43 -24.11
CA ILE A 279 14.07 5.03 -25.51
C ILE A 279 12.96 5.72 -26.32
N LEU A 280 13.34 6.51 -27.32
CA LEU A 280 12.41 7.26 -28.15
C LEU A 280 12.73 7.02 -29.64
N GLY A 281 11.70 6.70 -30.40
CA GLY A 281 11.88 6.42 -31.82
C GLY A 281 10.81 7.06 -32.69
N ILE A 282 11.21 7.26 -33.97
CA ILE A 282 10.35 7.71 -35.05
C ILE A 282 10.49 6.72 -36.18
N ALA A 283 9.37 6.12 -36.59
CA ALA A 283 9.35 5.20 -37.75
C ALA A 283 8.62 5.86 -38.92
N ASN A 284 9.21 5.79 -40.10
CA ASN A 284 8.51 6.12 -41.33
C ASN A 284 7.71 4.88 -41.77
N THR A 285 6.40 5.02 -41.82
CA THR A 285 5.47 3.90 -42.02
C THR A 285 5.49 3.36 -43.47
N ASP A 286 5.91 4.17 -44.44
CA ASP A 286 5.95 3.78 -45.85
C ASP A 286 7.24 3.04 -46.19
N SER A 287 8.39 3.48 -45.63
CA SER A 287 9.70 2.91 -45.94
C SER A 287 10.18 1.85 -44.94
N GLY A 288 9.60 1.81 -43.74
CA GLY A 288 10.08 0.96 -42.64
C GLY A 288 11.34 1.50 -41.97
N GLN A 289 11.83 2.71 -42.34
CA GLN A 289 12.96 3.31 -41.66
C GLN A 289 12.62 3.71 -40.25
N VAL A 290 13.40 3.27 -39.28
CA VAL A 290 13.30 3.63 -37.87
C VAL A 290 14.51 4.41 -37.45
N ARG A 291 14.32 5.57 -36.84
CA ARG A 291 15.32 6.34 -36.11
C ARG A 291 15.03 6.25 -34.61
N ILE A 292 16.05 5.95 -33.82
CA ILE A 292 15.86 5.70 -32.38
C ILE A 292 17.00 6.32 -31.59
N THR A 293 16.66 6.96 -30.47
CA THR A 293 17.61 7.51 -29.51
C THR A 293 17.40 6.79 -28.17
N ILE A 294 18.50 6.42 -27.52
CA ILE A 294 18.52 5.71 -26.24
C ILE A 294 19.24 6.59 -25.22
N ALA A 295 18.59 6.91 -24.14
CA ALA A 295 19.11 7.66 -22.99
C ALA A 295 19.15 6.74 -21.77
N GLY A 296 20.22 5.94 -21.63
CA GLY A 296 20.40 5.03 -20.50
C GLY A 296 19.42 3.85 -20.42
N HIS A 297 18.54 3.68 -21.39
CA HIS A 297 17.49 2.66 -21.39
C HIS A 297 18.02 1.31 -21.91
N PRO A 298 17.42 0.16 -21.54
CA PRO A 298 17.77 -1.14 -22.06
C PRO A 298 17.75 -1.20 -23.60
N GLN A 299 18.65 -2.00 -24.16
CA GLN A 299 18.71 -2.22 -25.61
C GLN A 299 17.45 -2.94 -26.10
N PRO A 300 16.84 -2.50 -27.23
CA PRO A 300 15.66 -3.16 -27.75
C PRO A 300 15.99 -4.55 -28.31
N ILE A 301 14.98 -5.42 -28.39
CA ILE A 301 15.08 -6.74 -28.97
C ILE A 301 14.45 -6.70 -30.37
N LEU A 302 15.19 -7.12 -31.37
CA LEU A 302 14.67 -7.40 -32.71
C LEU A 302 14.19 -8.86 -32.73
N LEU A 303 12.89 -9.03 -32.91
CA LEU A 303 12.24 -10.33 -33.09
C LEU A 303 12.08 -10.61 -34.57
N ASP A 304 12.54 -11.76 -35.01
CA ASP A 304 12.44 -12.26 -36.39
C ASP A 304 11.72 -13.63 -36.34
N LYS A 305 11.31 -14.16 -37.50
CA LYS A 305 10.62 -15.46 -37.64
C LYS A 305 11.28 -16.60 -36.86
N ASN A 306 12.60 -16.58 -36.68
CA ASN A 306 13.35 -17.71 -36.11
C ASN A 306 14.25 -17.32 -34.94
N SER A 307 14.31 -16.05 -34.57
CA SER A 307 15.25 -15.58 -33.54
C SER A 307 14.81 -14.31 -32.86
N ALA A 308 15.26 -14.15 -31.61
CA ALA A 308 15.24 -12.91 -30.89
C ALA A 308 16.68 -12.44 -30.67
N THR A 309 17.00 -11.23 -31.06
CA THR A 309 18.37 -10.68 -30.98
C THR A 309 18.34 -9.33 -30.29
N MET A 310 19.14 -9.19 -29.24
CA MET A 310 19.36 -7.87 -28.63
C MET A 310 20.13 -7.00 -29.60
N MET A 311 19.59 -5.82 -29.90
CA MET A 311 20.27 -4.88 -30.76
C MET A 311 21.47 -4.26 -30.02
N SER A 312 22.49 -3.86 -30.77
CA SER A 312 23.65 -3.13 -30.21
C SER A 312 23.66 -1.75 -30.81
N LEU A 313 22.91 -0.85 -30.20
CA LEU A 313 22.76 0.54 -30.64
C LEU A 313 23.56 1.46 -29.72
N ASP A 314 24.02 2.60 -30.26
CA ASP A 314 24.65 3.62 -29.43
C ASP A 314 23.65 4.17 -28.43
N SER A 315 24.06 4.25 -27.14
CA SER A 315 23.25 4.74 -26.03
C SER A 315 23.94 5.93 -25.41
N GLY A 316 23.16 6.99 -25.13
CA GLY A 316 23.57 8.11 -24.31
C GLY A 316 23.37 7.82 -22.82
N ILE A 317 23.72 8.81 -21.98
CA ILE A 317 23.48 8.78 -20.53
C ILE A 317 21.98 8.96 -20.21
N PRO A 318 21.49 8.55 -19.04
CA PRO A 318 20.11 8.85 -18.63
C PRO A 318 19.82 10.35 -18.59
N LEU A 319 18.54 10.72 -18.74
CA LEU A 319 18.07 12.10 -18.60
C LEU A 319 18.30 12.59 -17.16
N GLY A 320 18.70 13.86 -17.03
CA GLY A 320 18.90 14.50 -15.73
C GLY A 320 20.30 14.31 -15.13
N ILE A 321 21.19 13.52 -15.76
CA ILE A 321 22.59 13.36 -15.30
C ILE A 321 23.46 14.55 -15.73
N ASP A 322 23.35 14.98 -16.98
CA ASP A 322 24.04 16.15 -17.52
C ASP A 322 23.12 16.88 -18.51
N SER A 323 22.58 18.02 -18.12
CA SER A 323 21.64 18.80 -18.92
C SER A 323 22.23 19.32 -20.23
N GLN A 324 23.56 19.31 -20.41
CA GLN A 324 24.25 19.77 -21.64
C GLN A 324 24.56 18.63 -22.58
N TYR A 325 24.26 17.38 -22.21
CA TYR A 325 24.56 16.22 -23.04
C TYR A 325 23.75 16.24 -24.33
N GLN A 326 24.45 16.03 -25.48
CA GLN A 326 23.84 15.99 -26.81
C GLN A 326 23.68 14.53 -27.26
N TYR A 327 22.43 14.13 -27.47
CA TYR A 327 22.13 12.77 -27.88
C TYR A 327 22.36 12.58 -29.39
N GLN A 328 22.48 11.32 -29.79
CA GLN A 328 22.57 10.88 -31.18
C GLN A 328 21.47 9.83 -31.42
N TYR A 329 21.06 9.67 -32.67
CA TYR A 329 20.13 8.61 -33.02
C TYR A 329 20.83 7.52 -33.87
N ASN A 330 20.34 6.30 -33.72
CA ASN A 330 20.64 5.17 -34.59
C ASN A 330 19.55 5.06 -35.67
N SER A 331 19.89 4.57 -36.87
CA SER A 331 18.93 4.38 -37.95
C SER A 331 19.04 2.97 -38.52
N PHE A 332 17.92 2.30 -38.69
CA PHE A 332 17.81 0.99 -39.28
C PHE A 332 16.46 0.83 -39.99
N PHE A 333 16.28 -0.28 -40.71
CA PHE A 333 15.01 -0.61 -41.33
C PHE A 333 14.37 -1.81 -40.65
N LEU A 334 13.12 -1.65 -40.21
CA LEU A 334 12.29 -2.74 -39.74
C LEU A 334 11.57 -3.35 -40.94
N ARG A 335 11.87 -4.62 -41.24
CA ARG A 335 11.33 -5.34 -42.38
C ARG A 335 9.97 -5.95 -42.06
N SER A 336 9.21 -6.29 -43.11
CA SER A 336 8.01 -7.12 -42.94
C SER A 336 8.35 -8.37 -42.15
N GLU A 337 7.44 -8.75 -41.20
CA GLU A 337 7.58 -9.90 -40.31
C GLU A 337 8.71 -9.78 -39.25
N GLN A 338 9.34 -8.62 -39.13
CA GLN A 338 10.18 -8.27 -37.99
C GLN A 338 9.39 -7.42 -37.01
N HIS A 339 9.70 -7.59 -35.72
CA HIS A 339 9.07 -6.85 -34.65
C HIS A 339 10.15 -6.21 -33.77
N LEU A 340 9.93 -4.98 -33.36
CA LEU A 340 10.79 -4.26 -32.43
C LEU A 340 10.15 -4.31 -31.03
N MET A 341 10.83 -4.95 -30.09
CA MET A 341 10.38 -5.02 -28.70
C MET A 341 11.17 -4.04 -27.84
N LEU A 342 10.45 -3.15 -27.13
CA LEU A 342 10.96 -2.27 -26.10
C LEU A 342 10.44 -2.75 -24.74
N TYR A 343 11.25 -2.57 -23.68
CA TYR A 343 10.90 -3.05 -22.35
C TYR A 343 11.70 -2.31 -21.26
N SER A 344 11.12 -2.15 -20.07
CA SER A 344 11.81 -1.61 -18.90
C SER A 344 12.68 -2.65 -18.20
N ASP A 345 13.59 -2.21 -17.35
CA ASP A 345 14.54 -3.07 -16.65
C ASP A 345 13.88 -4.03 -15.67
N GLY A 346 12.71 -3.68 -15.08
CA GLY A 346 11.93 -4.58 -14.23
C GLY A 346 11.58 -5.92 -14.89
N LEU A 347 11.61 -6.00 -16.24
CA LEU A 347 11.39 -7.25 -16.96
C LEU A 347 12.50 -8.28 -16.74
N TYR A 348 13.75 -7.87 -16.57
CA TYR A 348 14.89 -8.78 -16.47
C TYR A 348 15.65 -8.68 -15.12
N GLU A 349 15.51 -7.57 -14.39
CA GLU A 349 16.16 -7.39 -13.09
C GLU A 349 15.39 -8.04 -11.94
N CYS A 350 14.17 -8.51 -12.20
CA CYS A 350 13.34 -9.19 -11.21
C CYS A 350 14.05 -10.39 -10.56
N GLN A 351 13.92 -10.50 -9.25
CA GLN A 351 14.66 -11.46 -8.42
C GLN A 351 13.80 -12.66 -8.02
N HIS A 352 14.35 -13.85 -8.20
CA HIS A 352 13.83 -15.06 -7.56
C HIS A 352 14.52 -15.26 -6.20
N PRO A 353 13.81 -15.64 -5.13
CA PRO A 353 14.41 -15.78 -3.80
C PRO A 353 15.62 -16.73 -3.72
N THR A 354 15.69 -17.73 -4.62
CA THR A 354 16.75 -18.76 -4.62
C THR A 354 17.68 -18.64 -5.82
N TYR A 355 17.15 -18.24 -6.99
CA TYR A 355 17.90 -18.31 -8.26
C TYR A 355 18.44 -16.97 -8.72
N GLY A 356 18.16 -15.89 -7.97
CA GLY A 356 18.63 -14.54 -8.28
C GLY A 356 17.86 -13.89 -9.43
N GLU A 357 18.52 -13.03 -10.17
CA GLU A 357 17.96 -12.25 -11.26
C GLU A 357 17.46 -13.11 -12.43
N PHE A 358 16.35 -12.70 -13.06
CA PHE A 358 15.87 -13.34 -14.30
C PHE A 358 16.91 -13.24 -15.42
N GLY A 359 17.40 -12.04 -15.64
CA GLY A 359 18.52 -11.72 -16.49
C GLY A 359 18.21 -11.68 -17.98
N GLN A 360 18.97 -10.87 -18.70
CA GLN A 360 18.79 -10.65 -20.15
C GLN A 360 18.94 -11.92 -20.99
N GLN A 361 19.82 -12.85 -20.60
CA GLN A 361 20.01 -14.10 -21.35
C GLN A 361 18.75 -14.98 -21.31
N ARG A 362 18.09 -15.04 -20.16
CA ARG A 362 16.84 -15.80 -20.01
C ARG A 362 15.71 -15.11 -20.76
N LEU A 363 15.64 -13.77 -20.71
CA LEU A 363 14.70 -12.99 -21.51
C LEU A 363 14.83 -13.30 -23.00
N LEU A 364 16.02 -13.19 -23.57
CA LEU A 364 16.27 -13.51 -24.99
C LEU A 364 15.92 -14.95 -25.34
N LYS A 365 16.26 -15.89 -24.47
CA LYS A 365 15.91 -17.29 -24.67
C LYS A 365 14.39 -17.48 -24.69
N THR A 366 13.66 -16.89 -23.73
CA THR A 366 12.20 -16.98 -23.68
C THR A 366 11.55 -16.39 -24.92
N CYS A 367 12.04 -15.25 -25.42
CA CYS A 367 11.58 -14.66 -26.68
C CYS A 367 11.87 -15.58 -27.86
N SER A 368 13.07 -16.18 -27.93
CA SER A 368 13.45 -17.08 -29.01
C SER A 368 12.66 -18.38 -29.02
N ASP A 369 12.40 -18.96 -27.86
CA ASP A 369 11.62 -20.21 -27.73
C ASP A 369 10.15 -19.97 -28.10
N ALA A 370 9.65 -18.73 -27.97
CA ALA A 370 8.28 -18.33 -28.24
C ALA A 370 8.10 -17.60 -29.60
N HIS A 371 9.04 -17.71 -30.53
CA HIS A 371 9.07 -16.97 -31.81
C HIS A 371 7.84 -17.20 -32.73
N GLN A 372 7.06 -18.25 -32.50
CA GLN A 372 5.85 -18.55 -33.28
C GLN A 372 4.59 -17.88 -32.73
N LEU A 373 4.66 -17.30 -31.57
CA LEU A 373 3.53 -16.60 -30.94
C LEU A 373 3.31 -15.23 -31.61
N SER A 374 2.05 -14.81 -31.64
CA SER A 374 1.77 -13.41 -31.97
C SER A 374 2.39 -12.45 -30.95
N PRO A 375 2.58 -11.16 -31.28
CA PRO A 375 3.11 -10.17 -30.35
C PRO A 375 2.35 -10.15 -29.02
N GLU A 376 1.03 -10.21 -29.03
CA GLU A 376 0.18 -10.22 -27.85
C GLU A 376 0.40 -11.50 -27.00
N GLU A 377 0.45 -12.65 -27.65
CA GLU A 377 0.72 -13.92 -26.99
C GLU A 377 2.11 -13.99 -26.38
N LEU A 378 3.11 -13.42 -27.06
CA LEU A 378 4.48 -13.32 -26.54
C LEU A 378 4.54 -12.45 -25.28
N LEU A 379 3.89 -11.28 -25.27
CA LEU A 379 3.83 -10.43 -24.09
C LEU A 379 3.13 -11.13 -22.91
N HIS A 380 2.08 -11.89 -23.20
CA HIS A 380 1.42 -12.72 -22.19
C HIS A 380 2.32 -13.80 -21.62
N HIS A 381 3.05 -14.48 -22.52
CA HIS A 381 3.99 -15.55 -22.15
C HIS A 381 5.12 -15.00 -21.26
N LEU A 382 5.69 -13.85 -21.62
CA LEU A 382 6.72 -13.18 -20.83
C LEU A 382 6.21 -12.77 -19.46
N SER A 383 5.04 -12.12 -19.37
CA SER A 383 4.47 -11.73 -18.09
C SER A 383 4.27 -12.93 -17.17
N HIS A 384 3.74 -14.03 -17.70
CA HIS A 384 3.53 -15.24 -16.91
C HIS A 384 4.86 -15.85 -16.42
N ALA A 385 5.91 -15.85 -17.28
CA ALA A 385 7.23 -16.31 -16.88
C ALA A 385 7.84 -15.49 -15.74
N ILE A 386 7.65 -14.16 -15.79
CA ILE A 386 8.12 -13.24 -14.74
C ILE A 386 7.30 -13.40 -13.46
N GLU A 387 5.97 -13.48 -13.53
CA GLU A 387 5.10 -13.72 -12.37
C GLU A 387 5.52 -14.99 -11.61
N LEU A 388 5.79 -16.06 -12.34
CA LEU A 388 6.30 -17.31 -11.75
C LEU A 388 7.69 -17.13 -11.12
N TRP A 389 8.57 -16.34 -11.78
CA TRP A 389 9.90 -16.08 -11.29
C TRP A 389 9.90 -15.27 -10.00
N GLN A 390 9.13 -14.21 -9.94
CA GLN A 390 8.96 -13.33 -8.77
C GLN A 390 8.11 -13.95 -7.65
N GLN A 391 7.52 -15.13 -7.86
CA GLN A 391 6.57 -15.75 -6.93
C GLN A 391 5.36 -14.85 -6.62
N ASN A 392 4.86 -14.16 -7.64
CA ASN A 392 3.74 -13.21 -7.59
C ASN A 392 3.97 -11.96 -6.68
N THR A 393 5.23 -11.61 -6.43
CA THR A 393 5.57 -10.40 -5.68
C THR A 393 6.24 -9.40 -6.62
N PRO A 394 5.52 -8.43 -7.21
CA PRO A 394 6.11 -7.40 -8.07
C PRO A 394 7.19 -6.62 -7.33
N GLN A 395 8.34 -6.42 -7.98
CA GLN A 395 9.51 -5.77 -7.38
C GLN A 395 9.80 -4.43 -8.05
N ASP A 396 9.49 -4.32 -9.33
CA ASP A 396 9.60 -3.11 -10.13
C ASP A 396 8.51 -3.07 -11.18
N ASP A 397 8.32 -1.91 -11.79
CA ASP A 397 7.37 -1.71 -12.89
C ASP A 397 7.82 -2.50 -14.13
N ILE A 398 6.88 -3.16 -14.77
CA ILE A 398 7.14 -3.93 -15.99
C ILE A 398 6.34 -3.33 -17.12
N SER A 399 7.07 -2.72 -18.05
CA SER A 399 6.54 -2.15 -19.29
C SER A 399 7.12 -2.88 -20.47
N MET A 400 6.25 -3.31 -21.36
CA MET A 400 6.64 -3.98 -22.61
C MET A 400 5.79 -3.47 -23.75
N MET A 401 6.41 -3.19 -24.90
CA MET A 401 5.71 -2.97 -26.15
C MET A 401 6.43 -3.62 -27.33
N ILE A 402 5.64 -4.14 -28.25
CA ILE A 402 6.10 -4.69 -29.53
C ILE A 402 5.46 -3.90 -30.66
N ILE A 403 6.30 -3.34 -31.51
CA ILE A 403 5.91 -2.60 -32.71
C ILE A 403 6.21 -3.48 -33.92
N SER A 404 5.21 -3.67 -34.76
CA SER A 404 5.28 -4.57 -35.92
C SER A 404 4.83 -3.87 -37.17
N THR A 405 5.49 -4.18 -38.28
CA THR A 405 5.05 -3.69 -39.59
C THR A 405 4.19 -4.75 -40.27
N SER A 406 3.06 -4.35 -40.90
CA SER A 406 2.30 -5.20 -41.78
C SER A 406 2.54 -4.79 -43.24
N ASN A 407 3.09 -5.72 -44.05
CA ASN A 407 3.24 -5.61 -45.51
C ASN A 407 3.86 -4.30 -46.05
N LEU A 408 5.14 -4.10 -45.77
CA LEU A 408 5.90 -3.13 -46.55
C LEU A 408 6.14 -3.68 -47.98
N ASP A 409 5.69 -2.94 -48.97
CA ASP A 409 5.91 -3.28 -50.39
C ASP A 409 7.44 -3.26 -50.67
N THR A 410 8.03 -4.41 -50.92
CA THR A 410 9.48 -4.59 -51.14
C THR A 410 10.03 -3.78 -52.32
N THR A 411 9.17 -3.18 -53.14
CA THR A 411 9.54 -2.34 -54.29
C THR A 411 10.09 -0.97 -53.86
N ALA A 412 9.62 -0.37 -52.78
CA ALA A 412 10.10 0.94 -52.30
C ALA A 412 11.49 0.86 -51.63
N MET A 413 11.81 -0.28 -51.06
CA MET A 413 13.08 -0.53 -50.36
C MET A 413 14.30 -0.51 -51.28
N ASN A 414 14.19 -1.05 -52.51
CA ASN A 414 15.27 -1.09 -53.47
C ASN A 414 15.60 0.30 -54.06
N ALA A 415 14.65 1.22 -54.09
CA ALA A 415 14.89 2.59 -54.59
C ALA A 415 15.71 3.44 -53.58
N SER A 416 15.53 3.22 -52.25
CA SER A 416 16.24 3.97 -51.22
C SER A 416 17.69 3.53 -51.04
N LEU A 417 17.99 2.24 -51.22
CA LEU A 417 19.36 1.69 -51.13
C LEU A 417 20.24 2.20 -52.26
N HIS A 418 19.71 2.38 -53.48
CA HIS A 418 20.46 2.93 -54.60
C HIS A 418 20.74 4.45 -54.51
N HIS A 419 19.98 5.18 -53.64
CA HIS A 419 20.22 6.62 -53.43
C HIS A 419 21.31 6.91 -52.38
N SER A 420 21.49 6.03 -51.39
CA SER A 420 22.52 6.17 -50.34
C SER A 420 23.92 5.78 -50.87
N ASP A 421 24.03 4.75 -51.69
CA ASP A 421 25.30 4.34 -52.30
C ASP A 421 25.85 5.37 -53.32
N ASN A 422 24.98 6.13 -53.97
CA ASN A 422 25.38 7.18 -54.92
C ASN A 422 25.88 8.47 -54.24
N LYS A 423 25.57 8.72 -52.98
CA LYS A 423 26.08 9.88 -52.20
C LYS A 423 27.45 9.60 -51.56
N MET A 424 27.80 8.36 -51.28
CA MET A 424 29.13 8.00 -50.77
C MET A 424 30.23 8.00 -51.84
N ASN A 425 29.89 7.81 -53.12
CA ASN A 425 30.89 7.79 -54.21
C ASN A 425 31.23 9.16 -54.81
N LEU A 426 30.61 10.25 -54.38
CA LEU A 426 30.86 11.61 -54.88
C LEU A 426 31.80 12.48 -54.02
N GLN A 427 32.34 11.94 -52.92
CA GLN A 427 33.28 12.68 -52.05
C GLN A 427 34.72 12.19 -52.04
N ALA A 428 35.12 11.28 -52.95
CA ALA A 428 36.49 10.81 -53.05
C ALA A 428 37.14 11.21 -54.45
N ALA A 429 37.39 12.51 -54.66
CA ALA A 429 38.31 12.96 -55.66
C ALA A 429 39.47 13.75 -55.02
N PRO A 430 40.72 13.38 -55.19
CA PRO A 430 41.85 14.05 -54.58
C PRO A 430 42.11 15.41 -55.29
N ARG A 431 42.12 16.48 -54.50
CA ARG A 431 42.66 17.78 -54.97
C ARG A 431 44.16 17.69 -55.03
N SER A 432 44.70 17.71 -56.25
CA SER A 432 46.11 18.00 -56.54
C SER A 432 46.39 19.49 -56.27
N LEU A 433 47.41 19.74 -55.48
CA LEU A 433 48.02 21.05 -55.25
C LEU A 433 49.07 21.30 -56.34
N PRO A 434 49.24 22.57 -56.75
CA PRO A 434 50.48 23.01 -57.43
C PRO A 434 51.59 23.29 -56.42
#